data_a121336f8305b67895a151d686e1bdb2
#
_entry.id   a121336f8305b67895a151d686e1bdb2
#
_cell.length_a   1.000
_cell.length_b   1.000
_cell.length_c   1.000
_cell.angle_alpha   90.00
_cell.angle_beta   90.00
_cell.angle_gamma   90.00
#
_symmetry.space_group_name_H-M   'P 1'
#
loop_
_entity.id
_entity.type
_entity.pdbx_description
1 polymer ?
#
loop_
_entity_poly.entity_id
_entity_poly.type
_entity_poly.pdbx_seq_one_letter_code
_entity_poly.pdbx_strand_id
1 'polypeptide(L)'
;MDKIKQWIDEGRTDDAIELLNAYLTAHPDSDEALYLRGRAHRKAGRTREALNDYLASAALNPDGPAARAYRMEIEILDFYDHNLYNP
;
A
#
# COMPACT_ATOMS: atom_id res chain seq x y z
N MET A 1 -4.23 10.66 -11.24
CA MET A 1 -3.17 9.94 -10.51
C MET A 1 -2.24 9.09 -11.36
N ASP A 2 -2.30 9.25 -12.66
CA ASP A 2 -1.46 8.46 -13.56
C ASP A 2 0.02 8.74 -13.37
N LYS A 3 0.38 9.99 -13.11
CA LYS A 3 1.77 10.35 -12.86
C LYS A 3 2.31 9.69 -11.59
N ILE A 4 1.48 9.62 -10.55
CA ILE A 4 1.86 8.97 -9.29
C ILE A 4 2.09 7.48 -9.50
N LYS A 5 1.20 6.82 -10.27
CA LYS A 5 1.37 5.41 -10.62
C LYS A 5 2.68 5.18 -11.36
N GLN A 6 3.00 6.06 -12.31
CA GLN A 6 4.25 5.99 -13.05
C GLN A 6 5.45 6.14 -12.13
N TRP A 7 5.42 7.10 -11.21
CA TRP A 7 6.50 7.28 -10.25
C TRP A 7 6.72 6.04 -9.38
N ILE A 8 5.63 5.42 -8.93
CA ILE A 8 5.73 4.19 -8.14
C ILE A 8 6.40 3.10 -8.96
N ASP A 9 5.97 2.92 -10.21
CA ASP A 9 6.54 1.92 -11.10
C ASP A 9 8.02 2.15 -11.38
N GLU A 10 8.43 3.42 -11.43
CA GLU A 10 9.83 3.80 -11.65
C GLU A 10 10.70 3.74 -10.39
N GLY A 11 10.09 3.44 -9.25
CA GLY A 11 10.81 3.40 -7.98
C GLY A 11 10.93 4.75 -7.27
N ARG A 12 10.28 5.79 -7.80
CA ARG A 12 10.24 7.13 -7.17
C ARG A 12 9.19 7.15 -6.07
N THR A 13 9.40 6.30 -5.07
CA THR A 13 8.39 6.07 -4.03
C THR A 13 8.25 7.24 -3.08
N ASP A 14 9.36 7.89 -2.73
CA ASP A 14 9.29 9.03 -1.80
C ASP A 14 8.55 10.22 -2.43
N ASP A 15 8.80 10.48 -3.71
CA ASP A 15 8.08 11.53 -4.43
C ASP A 15 6.58 11.24 -4.50
N ALA A 16 6.23 10.00 -4.80
CA ALA A 16 4.85 9.58 -4.87
C ALA A 16 4.17 9.70 -3.50
N ILE A 17 4.83 9.27 -2.43
CA ILE A 17 4.27 9.33 -1.08
C ILE A 17 4.04 10.78 -0.66
N GLU A 18 4.97 11.68 -0.97
CA GLU A 18 4.81 13.09 -0.63
C GLU A 18 3.56 13.69 -1.27
N LEU A 19 3.35 13.44 -2.57
CA LEU A 19 2.16 13.92 -3.25
C LEU A 19 0.89 13.26 -2.71
N LEU A 20 0.94 11.96 -2.42
CA LEU A 20 -0.20 11.25 -1.86
C LEU A 20 -0.55 11.74 -0.46
N ASN A 21 0.46 12.05 0.35
CA ASN A 21 0.21 12.62 1.68
C ASN A 21 -0.51 13.96 1.57
N ALA A 22 -0.10 14.82 0.65
CA ALA A 22 -0.76 16.11 0.42
C ALA A 22 -2.20 15.90 -0.08
N TYR A 23 -2.39 14.98 -1.02
CA TYR A 23 -3.71 14.67 -1.54
C TYR A 23 -4.64 14.14 -0.44
N LEU A 24 -4.15 13.24 0.40
CA LEU A 24 -4.94 12.64 1.46
C LEU A 24 -5.28 13.62 2.58
N THR A 25 -4.48 14.65 2.77
CA THR A 25 -4.84 15.72 3.71
C THR A 25 -6.15 16.40 3.28
N ALA A 26 -6.32 16.63 1.99
CA ALA A 26 -7.53 17.22 1.42
C ALA A 26 -8.65 16.20 1.19
N HIS A 27 -8.28 14.94 0.93
CA HIS A 27 -9.23 13.88 0.56
C HIS A 27 -8.96 12.62 1.37
N PRO A 28 -9.23 12.64 2.71
CA PRO A 28 -8.90 11.50 3.58
C PRO A 28 -9.67 10.23 3.26
N ASP A 29 -10.80 10.33 2.54
CA ASP A 29 -11.63 9.19 2.18
C ASP A 29 -11.33 8.65 0.79
N SER A 30 -10.21 9.03 0.20
CA SER A 30 -9.82 8.53 -1.11
C SER A 30 -9.20 7.13 -0.98
N ASP A 31 -9.99 6.10 -1.24
CA ASP A 31 -9.50 4.73 -1.22
C ASP A 31 -8.40 4.52 -2.27
N GLU A 32 -8.51 5.16 -3.44
CA GLU A 32 -7.48 5.07 -4.46
C GLU A 32 -6.15 5.64 -3.98
N ALA A 33 -6.15 6.81 -3.35
CA ALA A 33 -4.92 7.41 -2.86
C ALA A 33 -4.29 6.58 -1.75
N LEU A 34 -5.10 6.03 -0.84
CA LEU A 34 -4.62 5.14 0.21
C LEU A 34 -4.00 3.87 -0.39
N TYR A 35 -4.66 3.28 -1.37
CA TYR A 35 -4.13 2.10 -2.04
C TYR A 35 -2.79 2.40 -2.72
N LEU A 36 -2.70 3.51 -3.43
CA LEU A 36 -1.46 3.88 -4.12
C LEU A 36 -0.33 4.17 -3.13
N ARG A 37 -0.64 4.81 -2.00
CA ARG A 37 0.37 5.04 -0.98
C ARG A 37 0.84 3.72 -0.39
N GLY A 38 -0.07 2.77 -0.20
CA GLY A 38 0.28 1.42 0.22
C GLY A 38 1.24 0.75 -0.75
N ARG A 39 0.96 0.86 -2.05
CA ARG A 39 1.84 0.32 -3.09
C ARG A 39 3.22 0.96 -3.06
N ALA A 40 3.27 2.27 -2.86
CA ALA A 40 4.54 2.99 -2.77
C ALA A 40 5.35 2.55 -1.55
N HIS A 41 4.71 2.40 -0.41
CA HIS A 41 5.36 1.88 0.80
C HIS A 41 5.89 0.47 0.59
N ARG A 42 5.06 -0.40 -0.02
CA ARG A 42 5.47 -1.77 -0.30
C ARG A 42 6.72 -1.81 -1.17
N LYS A 43 6.72 -1.02 -2.24
CA LYS A 43 7.87 -0.97 -3.14
C LYS A 43 9.12 -0.43 -2.46
N ALA A 44 8.96 0.45 -1.49
CA ALA A 44 10.05 1.00 -0.69
C ALA A 44 10.48 0.07 0.45
N GLY A 45 9.84 -1.09 0.60
CA GLY A 45 10.17 -2.04 1.67
C GLY A 45 9.55 -1.73 3.01
N ARG A 46 8.60 -0.82 3.06
CA ARG A 46 7.91 -0.42 4.31
C ARG A 46 6.60 -1.19 4.43
N THR A 47 6.70 -2.47 4.77
CA THR A 47 5.57 -3.39 4.76
C THR A 47 4.48 -3.00 5.74
N ARG A 48 4.83 -2.57 6.95
CA ARG A 48 3.84 -2.18 7.96
C ARG A 48 2.99 -1.01 7.47
N GLU A 49 3.63 0.02 6.94
CA GLU A 49 2.94 1.19 6.42
C GLU A 49 2.05 0.81 5.24
N ALA A 50 2.52 -0.09 4.39
CA ALA A 50 1.73 -0.59 3.26
C ALA A 50 0.47 -1.30 3.75
N LEU A 51 0.60 -2.18 4.74
CA LEU A 51 -0.55 -2.91 5.29
C LEU A 51 -1.57 -1.97 5.91
N ASN A 52 -1.10 -0.96 6.64
CA ASN A 52 -2.00 0.04 7.24
C ASN A 52 -2.80 0.77 6.17
N ASP A 53 -2.16 1.17 5.07
CA ASP A 53 -2.85 1.87 3.99
C ASP A 53 -3.81 0.96 3.23
N TYR A 54 -3.43 -0.30 3.01
CA TYR A 54 -4.33 -1.27 2.36
C TYR A 54 -5.57 -1.53 3.22
N LEU A 55 -5.41 -1.65 4.53
CA LEU A 55 -6.55 -1.83 5.43
C LEU A 55 -7.48 -0.62 5.38
N ALA A 56 -6.92 0.58 5.43
CA ALA A 56 -7.73 1.80 5.38
C ALA A 56 -8.48 1.91 4.06
N SER A 57 -7.81 1.60 2.95
CA SER A 57 -8.44 1.63 1.63
C SER A 57 -9.55 0.59 1.52
N ALA A 58 -9.31 -0.63 1.99
CA ALA A 58 -10.29 -1.71 1.94
C ALA A 58 -11.51 -1.42 2.82
N ALA A 59 -11.33 -0.72 3.94
CA ALA A 59 -12.43 -0.31 4.79
C ALA A 59 -13.36 0.67 4.07
N LEU A 60 -12.79 1.55 3.23
CA LEU A 60 -13.57 2.50 2.45
C LEU A 60 -14.19 1.85 1.21
N ASN A 61 -13.48 0.93 0.59
CA ASN A 61 -13.95 0.26 -0.64
C ASN A 61 -13.56 -1.22 -0.60
N PRO A 62 -14.39 -2.06 0.03
CA PRO A 62 -14.10 -3.50 0.12
C PRO A 62 -13.95 -4.20 -1.23
N ASP A 63 -14.57 -3.66 -2.28
CA ASP A 63 -14.53 -4.26 -3.62
C ASP A 63 -13.34 -3.76 -4.45
N GLY A 64 -12.55 -2.85 -3.87
CA GLY A 64 -11.38 -2.33 -4.55
C GLY A 64 -10.18 -3.27 -4.47
N PRO A 65 -9.05 -2.87 -5.07
CA PRO A 65 -7.86 -3.73 -5.14
C PRO A 65 -7.12 -3.90 -3.80
N ALA A 66 -7.39 -3.03 -2.82
CA ALA A 66 -6.60 -3.02 -1.58
C ALA A 66 -6.81 -4.27 -0.73
N ALA A 67 -8.03 -4.83 -0.70
CA ALA A 67 -8.30 -6.03 0.08
C ALA A 67 -7.47 -7.20 -0.42
N ARG A 68 -7.36 -7.35 -1.75
CA ARG A 68 -6.53 -8.39 -2.35
C ARG A 68 -5.06 -8.16 -2.06
N ALA A 69 -4.61 -6.91 -2.20
CA ALA A 69 -3.22 -6.57 -1.93
C ALA A 69 -2.84 -6.87 -0.48
N TYR A 70 -3.74 -6.55 0.45
CA TYR A 70 -3.54 -6.85 1.87
C TYR A 70 -3.39 -8.35 2.10
N ARG A 71 -4.32 -9.14 1.55
CA ARG A 71 -4.27 -10.60 1.71
C ARG A 71 -2.98 -11.19 1.16
N MET A 72 -2.54 -10.72 0.00
CA MET A 72 -1.30 -11.19 -0.60
C MET A 72 -0.10 -10.92 0.30
N GLU A 73 -0.03 -9.72 0.88
CA GLU A 73 1.08 -9.37 1.79
C GLU A 73 1.04 -10.21 3.07
N ILE A 74 -0.15 -10.43 3.63
CA ILE A 74 -0.30 -11.26 4.82
C ILE A 74 0.13 -12.70 4.53
N GLU A 75 -0.23 -13.24 3.38
CA GLU A 75 0.18 -14.59 2.99
C GLU A 75 1.70 -14.71 2.86
N ILE A 76 2.34 -13.70 2.29
CA ILE A 76 3.80 -13.68 2.15
C ILE A 76 4.46 -13.63 3.53
N LEU A 77 3.98 -12.76 4.42
CA LEU A 77 4.51 -12.64 5.77
C LEU A 77 4.32 -13.92 6.57
N ASP A 78 3.15 -14.53 6.46
CA ASP A 78 2.85 -15.78 7.14
C ASP A 78 3.80 -16.88 6.67
N PHE A 79 4.05 -16.95 5.38
CA PHE A 79 5.01 -17.91 4.83
C PHE A 79 6.41 -17.71 5.40
N TYR A 80 6.88 -16.45 5.46
CA TYR A 80 8.19 -16.16 6.02
C TYR A 80 8.28 -16.51 7.50
N ASP A 81 7.27 -16.14 8.27
CA ASP A 81 7.22 -16.45 9.70
C ASP A 81 7.25 -17.96 9.93
N HIS A 82 6.49 -18.70 9.13
CA HIS A 82 6.46 -20.16 9.20
C HIS A 82 7.85 -20.75 8.93
N ASN A 83 8.55 -20.23 7.92
CA ASN A 83 9.88 -20.69 7.57
C ASN A 83 10.92 -20.36 8.64
N LEU A 84 10.76 -19.21 9.32
CA LEU A 84 11.67 -18.77 10.38
C LEU A 84 11.51 -19.56 11.65
N TYR A 85 10.29 -19.95 12.01
CA TYR A 85 9.98 -20.60 13.26
C TYR A 85 9.83 -22.12 13.17
N ASN A 86 9.87 -22.67 11.96
CA ASN A 86 9.80 -24.12 11.72
C ASN A 86 10.97 -24.55 10.84
N PRO A 87 12.18 -24.57 11.38
CA PRO A 87 13.36 -24.96 10.64
C PRO A 87 13.32 -26.45 10.25
#